data_f0ecd4c1f9cb22b85362e5f3e3e06a53
#
_entry.id   f0ecd4c1f9cb22b85362e5f3e3e06a53
#
_cell.length_a   1.000
_cell.length_b   1.000
_cell.length_c   1.000
_cell.angle_alpha   90.00
_cell.angle_beta   90.00
_cell.angle_gamma   90.00
#
_symmetry.space_group_name_H-M   'P 1'
#
loop_
_entity.id
_entity.type
_entity.pdbx_description
1 polymer ?
#
loop_
_entity_poly.entity_id
_entity_poly.type
_entity_poly.pdbx_seq_one_letter_code
_entity_poly.pdbx_strand_id
1 'polypeptide(L)'
;MIYLCDYKGIDFIAMQECGRYYKHQNVSEGVNTVFDLLQNRMENPTLDNQACFLVFDEWSGFLASVPKKQQEEFKQKLASILMLGRGVGIFLLLAMQRCDTTNFLSGARDNFGVALGLGRLSKESARMLFSDEADLIEPKPRGHGYLRVDGQPTVEIVIPKIRDMSITDKVIKNALCE
;
A
#
# COMPACT_ATOMS: atom_id res chain seq x y z
N MET A 1 8.54 7.64 9.97
CA MET A 1 9.42 6.63 9.32
C MET A 1 8.67 6.02 8.14
N ILE A 2 9.32 5.91 6.97
CA ILE A 2 8.72 5.32 5.75
C ILE A 2 9.62 4.20 5.25
N TYR A 3 9.04 3.06 4.89
CA TYR A 3 9.65 1.97 4.12
C TYR A 3 8.98 1.92 2.76
N LEU A 4 9.75 2.05 1.69
CA LEU A 4 9.24 2.08 0.31
C LEU A 4 9.68 0.84 -0.46
N CYS A 5 8.72 0.03 -0.89
CA CYS A 5 8.90 -1.14 -1.72
C CYS A 5 8.42 -0.82 -3.15
N ASP A 6 9.34 -0.64 -4.08
CA ASP A 6 9.10 -0.40 -5.51
C ASP A 6 9.44 -1.67 -6.29
N TYR A 7 8.43 -2.52 -6.55
CA TYR A 7 8.67 -3.79 -7.24
C TYR A 7 9.19 -3.60 -8.66
N LYS A 8 8.73 -2.58 -9.38
CA LYS A 8 9.23 -2.28 -10.74
C LYS A 8 10.63 -1.70 -10.73
N GLY A 9 11.01 -0.94 -9.69
CA GLY A 9 12.32 -0.33 -9.51
C GLY A 9 12.60 0.84 -10.45
N ILE A 10 11.57 1.47 -11.01
CA ILE A 10 11.68 2.57 -11.98
C ILE A 10 10.94 3.84 -11.58
N ASP A 11 9.85 3.71 -10.83
CA ASP A 11 9.00 4.87 -10.49
C ASP A 11 9.64 5.76 -9.41
N PHE A 12 10.49 5.18 -8.55
CA PHE A 12 11.17 5.87 -7.45
C PHE A 12 12.69 5.81 -7.55
N ILE A 13 13.25 5.85 -8.75
CA ILE A 13 14.70 5.72 -8.98
C ILE A 13 15.54 6.76 -8.24
N ALA A 14 14.99 7.94 -7.95
CA ALA A 14 15.64 8.99 -7.18
C ALA A 14 15.90 8.57 -5.70
N MET A 15 15.26 7.49 -5.22
CA MET A 15 15.34 6.99 -3.84
C MET A 15 16.37 5.87 -3.65
N GLN A 16 17.09 5.44 -4.69
CA GLN A 16 17.94 4.24 -4.69
C GLN A 16 19.08 4.23 -3.66
N GLU A 17 19.47 5.40 -3.12
CA GLU A 17 20.51 5.54 -2.10
C GLU A 17 19.94 5.52 -0.66
N CYS A 18 18.62 5.51 -0.51
CA CYS A 18 17.99 5.52 0.82
C CYS A 18 17.93 4.11 1.40
N GLY A 19 18.33 3.95 2.65
CA GLY A 19 18.40 2.64 3.33
C GLY A 19 17.05 1.94 3.53
N ARG A 20 15.92 2.68 3.42
CA ARG A 20 14.56 2.13 3.52
C ARG A 20 13.83 2.07 2.18
N TYR A 21 14.58 2.10 1.07
CA TYR A 21 14.08 1.87 -0.27
C TYR A 21 14.47 0.48 -0.77
N TYR A 22 13.48 -0.32 -1.13
CA TYR A 22 13.62 -1.69 -1.60
C TYR A 22 13.06 -1.81 -3.01
N LYS A 23 13.81 -2.40 -3.94
CA LYS A 23 13.39 -2.57 -5.33
C LYS A 23 13.48 -4.02 -5.80
N HIS A 24 12.70 -4.35 -6.83
CA HIS A 24 12.67 -5.67 -7.44
C HIS A 24 12.41 -6.77 -6.39
N GLN A 25 13.23 -7.81 -6.36
CA GLN A 25 13.07 -8.92 -5.41
C GLN A 25 13.36 -8.52 -3.95
N ASN A 26 14.12 -7.44 -3.72
CA ASN A 26 14.43 -6.96 -2.38
C ASN A 26 13.22 -6.34 -1.67
N VAL A 27 12.09 -6.11 -2.36
CA VAL A 27 10.84 -5.69 -1.71
C VAL A 27 10.38 -6.68 -0.63
N SER A 28 10.77 -7.97 -0.77
CA SER A 28 10.55 -8.99 0.24
C SER A 28 11.22 -8.66 1.58
N GLU A 29 12.42 -8.07 1.56
CA GLU A 29 13.16 -7.63 2.75
C GLU A 29 12.44 -6.47 3.43
N GLY A 30 11.91 -5.51 2.63
CA GLY A 30 11.12 -4.39 3.16
C GLY A 30 9.87 -4.86 3.92
N VAL A 31 9.13 -5.84 3.36
CA VAL A 31 7.97 -6.43 4.06
C VAL A 31 8.40 -7.14 5.33
N ASN A 32 9.48 -7.94 5.29
CA ASN A 32 9.99 -8.65 6.45
C ASN A 32 10.42 -7.68 7.55
N THR A 33 11.18 -6.62 7.20
CA THR A 33 11.64 -5.61 8.15
C THR A 33 10.48 -4.96 8.89
N VAL A 34 9.40 -4.58 8.18
CA VAL A 34 8.23 -3.96 8.81
C VAL A 34 7.41 -4.97 9.62
N PHE A 35 7.36 -6.24 9.17
CA PHE A 35 6.72 -7.31 9.93
C PHE A 35 7.47 -7.59 11.25
N ASP A 36 8.80 -7.65 11.22
CA ASP A 36 9.63 -7.83 12.42
C ASP A 36 9.47 -6.63 13.38
N LEU A 37 9.37 -5.41 12.83
CA LEU A 37 9.05 -4.22 13.63
C LEU A 37 7.68 -4.33 14.29
N LEU A 38 6.67 -4.86 13.58
CA LEU A 38 5.34 -5.13 14.16
C LEU A 38 5.45 -6.08 15.35
N GLN A 39 6.14 -7.22 15.18
CA GLN A 39 6.33 -8.22 16.24
C GLN A 39 7.01 -7.58 17.47
N ASN A 40 8.11 -6.86 17.24
CA ASN A 40 8.84 -6.20 18.31
C ASN A 40 7.98 -5.19 19.09
N ARG A 41 7.19 -4.36 18.40
CA ARG A 41 6.30 -3.38 19.03
C ARG A 41 5.14 -4.03 19.78
N MET A 42 4.69 -5.19 19.35
CA MET A 42 3.65 -5.97 20.04
C MET A 42 4.20 -6.65 21.32
N GLU A 43 5.45 -7.13 21.29
CA GLU A 43 6.11 -7.70 22.46
C GLU A 43 6.53 -6.63 23.47
N ASN A 44 6.87 -5.43 22.99
CA ASN A 44 7.34 -4.31 23.80
C ASN A 44 6.47 -3.06 23.56
N PRO A 45 5.21 -3.06 23.99
CA PRO A 45 4.29 -1.95 23.72
C PRO A 45 4.73 -0.66 24.42
N THR A 46 4.72 0.43 23.67
CA THR A 46 4.94 1.79 24.19
C THR A 46 3.92 2.75 23.61
N LEU A 47 3.58 3.81 24.36
CA LEU A 47 2.63 4.84 23.89
C LEU A 47 3.27 5.80 22.88
N ASP A 48 4.61 5.89 22.83
CA ASP A 48 5.36 6.84 22.01
C ASP A 48 5.95 6.22 20.74
N ASN A 49 5.25 5.24 20.15
CA ASN A 49 5.68 4.66 18.89
C ASN A 49 5.64 5.70 17.75
N GLN A 50 6.80 5.99 17.17
CA GLN A 50 6.86 6.80 15.95
C GLN A 50 6.04 6.15 14.83
N ALA A 51 5.20 6.91 14.13
CA ALA A 51 4.43 6.41 13.00
C ALA A 51 5.36 5.81 11.92
N CYS A 52 5.03 4.60 11.48
CA CYS A 52 5.74 3.84 10.45
C CYS A 52 4.78 3.52 9.30
N PHE A 53 5.19 3.83 8.07
CA PHE A 53 4.42 3.54 6.86
C PHE A 53 5.18 2.53 6.00
N LEU A 54 4.55 1.40 5.71
CA LEU A 54 4.97 0.50 4.63
C LEU A 54 4.23 0.93 3.37
N VAL A 55 4.95 1.51 2.43
CA VAL A 55 4.42 1.87 1.09
C VAL A 55 4.89 0.81 0.12
N PHE A 56 3.97 0.09 -0.51
CA PHE A 56 4.29 -0.94 -1.48
C PHE A 56 3.67 -0.62 -2.84
N ASP A 57 4.50 -0.37 -3.83
CA ASP A 57 4.08 -0.19 -5.22
C ASP A 57 4.13 -1.51 -6.00
N GLU A 58 3.02 -1.81 -6.68
CA GLU A 58 2.79 -3.00 -7.50
C GLU A 58 2.81 -4.33 -6.72
N TRP A 59 2.03 -4.39 -5.64
CA TRP A 59 1.87 -5.59 -4.81
C TRP A 59 1.45 -6.84 -5.61
N SER A 60 0.48 -6.69 -6.53
CA SER A 60 0.00 -7.80 -7.36
C SER A 60 1.09 -8.38 -8.26
N GLY A 61 1.93 -7.51 -8.84
CA GLY A 61 3.07 -7.91 -9.66
C GLY A 61 4.11 -8.69 -8.87
N PHE A 62 4.44 -8.24 -7.66
CA PHE A 62 5.33 -8.96 -6.76
C PHE A 62 4.79 -10.35 -6.41
N LEU A 63 3.53 -10.45 -5.97
CA LEU A 63 2.95 -11.75 -5.64
C LEU A 63 2.98 -12.72 -6.81
N ALA A 64 2.70 -12.26 -8.04
CA ALA A 64 2.74 -13.10 -9.23
C ALA A 64 4.16 -13.63 -9.56
N SER A 65 5.20 -12.96 -9.07
CA SER A 65 6.60 -13.31 -9.35
C SER A 65 7.19 -14.36 -8.39
N VAL A 66 6.55 -14.61 -7.25
CA VAL A 66 7.05 -15.55 -6.24
C VAL A 66 6.25 -16.87 -6.23
N PRO A 67 6.88 -17.99 -5.79
CA PRO A 67 6.19 -19.29 -5.69
C PRO A 67 4.95 -19.22 -4.78
N LYS A 68 3.92 -20.02 -5.06
CA LYS A 68 2.65 -20.02 -4.31
C LYS A 68 2.81 -20.10 -2.79
N LYS A 69 3.74 -20.91 -2.30
CA LYS A 69 4.02 -21.01 -0.86
C LYS A 69 4.47 -19.68 -0.26
N GLN A 70 5.33 -18.97 -0.97
CA GLN A 70 5.80 -17.64 -0.55
C GLN A 70 4.70 -16.58 -0.70
N GLN A 71 3.82 -16.69 -1.71
CA GLN A 71 2.67 -15.79 -1.84
C GLN A 71 1.81 -15.82 -0.57
N GLU A 72 1.48 -17.01 -0.08
CA GLU A 72 0.66 -17.15 1.14
C GLU A 72 1.38 -16.60 2.37
N GLU A 73 2.68 -16.82 2.50
CA GLU A 73 3.49 -16.24 3.59
C GLU A 73 3.45 -14.70 3.57
N PHE A 74 3.69 -14.08 2.41
CA PHE A 74 3.65 -12.63 2.28
C PHE A 74 2.24 -12.06 2.50
N LYS A 75 1.19 -12.73 2.04
CA LYS A 75 -0.19 -12.34 2.32
C LYS A 75 -0.50 -12.40 3.83
N GLN A 76 0.02 -13.40 4.55
CA GLN A 76 -0.13 -13.50 6.01
C GLN A 76 0.56 -12.34 6.72
N LYS A 77 1.81 -12.04 6.36
CA LYS A 77 2.56 -10.90 6.93
C LYS A 77 1.83 -9.58 6.68
N LEU A 78 1.39 -9.36 5.45
CA LEU A 78 0.65 -8.15 5.08
C LEU A 78 -0.69 -8.05 5.84
N ALA A 79 -1.44 -9.13 5.95
CA ALA A 79 -2.69 -9.17 6.72
C ALA A 79 -2.44 -8.85 8.21
N SER A 80 -1.37 -9.38 8.81
CA SER A 80 -0.99 -9.07 10.19
C SER A 80 -0.66 -7.59 10.36
N ILE A 81 0.12 -7.00 9.45
CA ILE A 81 0.44 -5.56 9.46
C ILE A 81 -0.85 -4.74 9.36
N LEU A 82 -1.76 -5.11 8.47
CA LEU A 82 -3.02 -4.41 8.23
C LEU A 82 -3.96 -4.47 9.44
N MET A 83 -4.08 -5.65 10.06
CA MET A 83 -5.02 -5.88 11.18
C MET A 83 -4.49 -5.31 12.51
N LEU A 84 -3.20 -5.44 12.79
CA LEU A 84 -2.60 -5.16 14.09
C LEU A 84 -1.77 -3.87 14.11
N GLY A 85 -1.24 -3.46 12.96
CA GLY A 85 -0.27 -2.36 12.85
C GLY A 85 -0.76 -1.04 13.41
N ARG A 86 -2.05 -0.68 13.18
CA ARG A 86 -2.61 0.59 13.66
C ARG A 86 -2.47 0.75 15.17
N GLY A 87 -2.65 -0.33 15.93
CA GLY A 87 -2.53 -0.32 17.40
C GLY A 87 -1.12 -0.01 17.90
N VAL A 88 -0.10 -0.21 17.08
CA VAL A 88 1.31 0.04 17.40
C VAL A 88 1.96 1.06 16.46
N GLY A 89 1.15 1.89 15.79
CA GLY A 89 1.62 3.00 14.95
C GLY A 89 2.25 2.56 13.62
N ILE A 90 1.86 1.38 13.06
CA ILE A 90 2.30 0.91 11.74
C ILE A 90 1.13 0.96 10.77
N PHE A 91 1.33 1.57 9.62
CA PHE A 91 0.33 1.78 8.59
C PHE A 91 0.79 1.21 7.26
N LEU A 92 -0.16 0.68 6.47
CA LEU A 92 0.07 0.09 5.17
C LEU A 92 -0.57 0.92 4.07
N LEU A 93 0.19 1.23 3.02
CA LEU A 93 -0.29 1.81 1.77
C LEU A 93 0.10 0.89 0.62
N LEU A 94 -0.90 0.34 -0.07
CA LEU A 94 -0.69 -0.51 -1.23
C LEU A 94 -1.14 0.18 -2.52
N ALA A 95 -0.28 0.14 -3.52
CA ALA A 95 -0.64 0.49 -4.89
C ALA A 95 -0.55 -0.75 -5.78
N MET A 96 -1.50 -0.88 -6.72
CA MET A 96 -1.52 -1.98 -7.69
C MET A 96 -2.36 -1.62 -8.91
N GLN A 97 -2.07 -2.22 -10.04
CA GLN A 97 -2.83 -1.99 -11.27
C GLN A 97 -4.15 -2.75 -11.29
N ARG A 98 -4.19 -3.93 -10.66
CA ARG A 98 -5.40 -4.75 -10.52
C ARG A 98 -5.58 -5.15 -9.07
N CYS A 99 -6.72 -4.78 -8.54
CA CYS A 99 -7.12 -5.18 -7.21
C CYS A 99 -8.15 -6.32 -7.34
N ASP A 100 -7.75 -7.53 -6.98
CA ASP A 100 -8.63 -8.70 -6.93
C ASP A 100 -8.47 -9.48 -5.62
N THR A 101 -9.40 -10.40 -5.37
CA THR A 101 -9.44 -11.17 -4.12
C THR A 101 -8.22 -12.07 -3.92
N THR A 102 -7.55 -12.47 -4.99
CA THR A 102 -6.38 -13.37 -4.93
C THR A 102 -5.14 -12.69 -4.34
N ASN A 103 -5.13 -11.36 -4.32
CA ASN A 103 -4.02 -10.56 -3.78
C ASN A 103 -3.99 -10.50 -2.25
N PHE A 104 -5.05 -10.98 -1.57
CA PHE A 104 -5.23 -10.87 -0.13
C PHE A 104 -5.68 -12.18 0.49
N LEU A 105 -5.48 -12.34 1.80
CA LEU A 105 -6.20 -13.35 2.57
C LEU A 105 -7.68 -12.96 2.70
N SER A 106 -8.54 -13.99 2.84
CA SER A 106 -9.97 -13.76 3.07
C SER A 106 -10.20 -12.85 4.29
N GLY A 107 -11.03 -11.83 4.13
CA GLY A 107 -11.35 -10.85 5.18
C GLY A 107 -10.29 -9.75 5.42
N ALA A 108 -9.08 -9.88 4.87
CA ALA A 108 -8.03 -8.87 5.09
C ALA A 108 -8.42 -7.49 4.51
N ARG A 109 -9.15 -7.46 3.39
CA ARG A 109 -9.55 -6.22 2.74
C ARG A 109 -10.43 -5.31 3.62
N ASP A 110 -11.22 -5.92 4.51
CA ASP A 110 -12.18 -5.18 5.36
C ASP A 110 -11.46 -4.35 6.44
N ASN A 111 -10.13 -4.50 6.56
CA ASN A 111 -9.27 -3.71 7.43
C ASN A 111 -8.64 -2.49 6.73
N PHE A 112 -8.88 -2.29 5.44
CA PHE A 112 -8.48 -1.06 4.77
C PHE A 112 -9.48 0.05 5.06
N GLY A 113 -9.10 1.00 5.90
CA GLY A 113 -9.93 2.16 6.23
C GLY A 113 -10.08 3.18 5.09
N VAL A 114 -9.24 3.07 4.05
CA VAL A 114 -9.26 3.95 2.87
C VAL A 114 -9.08 3.10 1.60
N ALA A 115 -9.93 3.31 0.61
CA ALA A 115 -9.79 2.75 -0.73
C ALA A 115 -9.86 3.85 -1.79
N LEU A 116 -8.90 3.81 -2.73
CA LEU A 116 -8.78 4.77 -3.81
C LEU A 116 -8.76 4.03 -5.15
N GLY A 117 -9.71 4.34 -6.03
CA GLY A 117 -9.78 3.79 -7.38
C GLY A 117 -9.68 4.89 -8.42
N LEU A 118 -8.69 4.83 -9.31
CA LEU A 118 -8.43 5.86 -10.32
C LEU A 118 -8.70 5.37 -11.74
N GLY A 119 -9.26 6.26 -12.56
CA GLY A 119 -9.47 6.02 -13.99
C GLY A 119 -10.56 4.98 -14.27
N ARG A 120 -10.25 4.00 -15.15
CA ARG A 120 -11.18 2.94 -15.51
C ARG A 120 -10.89 1.67 -14.70
N LEU A 121 -11.76 1.33 -13.79
CA LEU A 121 -11.67 0.10 -13.01
C LEU A 121 -12.36 -1.07 -13.72
N SER A 122 -11.84 -2.29 -13.56
CA SER A 122 -12.59 -3.49 -13.88
C SER A 122 -13.75 -3.67 -12.89
N LYS A 123 -14.76 -4.45 -13.25
CA LYS A 123 -15.88 -4.76 -12.33
C LYS A 123 -15.38 -5.46 -11.05
N GLU A 124 -14.38 -6.32 -11.17
CA GLU A 124 -13.76 -7.01 -10.05
C GLU A 124 -13.04 -6.02 -9.11
N SER A 125 -12.24 -5.11 -9.67
CA SER A 125 -11.56 -4.08 -8.88
C SER A 125 -12.55 -3.12 -8.22
N ALA A 126 -13.62 -2.73 -8.91
CA ALA A 126 -14.66 -1.89 -8.31
C ALA A 126 -15.34 -2.59 -7.12
N ARG A 127 -15.72 -3.86 -7.27
CA ARG A 127 -16.29 -4.65 -6.15
C ARG A 127 -15.30 -4.83 -5.01
N MET A 128 -14.03 -5.00 -5.33
CA MET A 128 -12.99 -5.18 -4.32
C MET A 128 -12.75 -3.92 -3.50
N LEU A 129 -12.77 -2.74 -4.13
CA LEU A 129 -12.48 -1.46 -3.49
C LEU A 129 -13.70 -0.82 -2.82
N PHE A 130 -14.89 -0.95 -3.44
CA PHE A 130 -16.08 -0.17 -3.07
C PHE A 130 -17.25 -1.03 -2.59
N SER A 131 -17.09 -2.37 -2.55
CA SER A 131 -18.10 -3.29 -1.99
C SER A 131 -19.52 -3.05 -2.54
N ASP A 132 -20.46 -2.67 -1.69
CA ASP A 132 -21.86 -2.47 -2.03
C ASP A 132 -22.11 -1.25 -2.93
N GLU A 133 -21.17 -0.30 -2.97
CA GLU A 133 -21.24 0.88 -3.85
C GLU A 133 -20.57 0.66 -5.21
N ALA A 134 -20.10 -0.57 -5.52
CA ALA A 134 -19.40 -0.88 -6.77
C ALA A 134 -20.19 -0.57 -8.05
N ASP A 135 -21.52 -0.68 -8.00
CA ASP A 135 -22.39 -0.39 -9.14
C ASP A 135 -22.51 1.12 -9.45
N LEU A 136 -22.08 1.99 -8.52
CA LEU A 136 -22.00 3.44 -8.71
C LEU A 136 -20.69 3.89 -9.37
N ILE A 137 -19.74 2.96 -9.56
CA ILE A 137 -18.41 3.26 -10.06
C ILE A 137 -18.39 3.27 -11.59
N GLU A 138 -18.27 4.45 -12.16
CA GLU A 138 -18.16 4.68 -13.59
C GLU A 138 -16.72 4.92 -14.03
N PRO A 139 -16.38 4.66 -15.30
CA PRO A 139 -15.07 5.00 -15.84
C PRO A 139 -14.79 6.51 -15.75
N LYS A 140 -13.62 6.87 -15.23
CA LYS A 140 -13.17 8.27 -15.12
C LYS A 140 -11.96 8.53 -16.01
N PRO A 141 -11.73 9.79 -16.43
CA PRO A 141 -10.52 10.18 -17.14
C PRO A 141 -9.30 10.10 -16.21
N ARG A 142 -8.10 10.15 -16.79
CA ARG A 142 -6.83 10.12 -16.04
C ARG A 142 -6.80 11.24 -14.98
N GLY A 143 -6.38 10.87 -13.76
CA GLY A 143 -6.30 11.78 -12.61
C GLY A 143 -7.64 11.97 -11.87
N HIS A 144 -8.71 11.34 -12.31
CA HIS A 144 -10.00 11.32 -11.63
C HIS A 144 -10.31 9.91 -11.11
N GLY A 145 -11.14 9.82 -10.10
CA GLY A 145 -11.53 8.54 -9.54
C GLY A 145 -12.48 8.67 -8.37
N TYR A 146 -12.44 7.67 -7.51
CA TYR A 146 -13.30 7.52 -6.36
C TYR A 146 -12.49 7.24 -5.11
N LEU A 147 -12.92 7.81 -4.01
CA LEU A 147 -12.36 7.62 -2.67
C LEU A 147 -13.46 7.12 -1.75
N ARG A 148 -13.20 6.01 -1.06
CA ARG A 148 -13.97 5.52 0.07
C ARG A 148 -13.12 5.66 1.34
N VAL A 149 -13.71 6.22 2.37
CA VAL A 149 -13.19 6.25 3.74
C VAL A 149 -14.21 5.55 4.63
N ASP A 150 -13.76 4.71 5.53
CA ASP A 150 -14.66 3.95 6.41
C ASP A 150 -15.66 4.86 7.14
N GLY A 151 -16.93 4.43 7.13
CA GLY A 151 -18.03 5.16 7.74
C GLY A 151 -18.52 6.37 6.93
N GLN A 152 -18.01 6.58 5.70
CA GLN A 152 -18.46 7.65 4.82
C GLN A 152 -18.85 7.10 3.45
N PRO A 153 -19.80 7.74 2.73
CA PRO A 153 -20.13 7.35 1.36
C PRO A 153 -18.94 7.58 0.43
N THR A 154 -18.87 6.78 -0.62
CA THR A 154 -17.88 6.94 -1.68
C THR A 154 -18.06 8.28 -2.39
N VAL A 155 -16.98 9.02 -2.57
CA VAL A 155 -16.97 10.33 -3.23
C VAL A 155 -16.11 10.34 -4.48
N GLU A 156 -16.49 11.14 -5.47
CA GLU A 156 -15.62 11.43 -6.62
C GLU A 156 -14.46 12.34 -6.22
N ILE A 157 -13.28 12.08 -6.77
CA ILE A 157 -12.10 12.88 -6.50
C ILE A 157 -11.32 13.21 -7.76
N VAL A 158 -10.53 14.26 -7.66
CA VAL A 158 -9.53 14.66 -8.66
C VAL A 158 -8.18 14.70 -7.99
N ILE A 159 -7.22 13.96 -8.54
CA ILE A 159 -5.83 13.97 -8.05
C ILE A 159 -5.13 15.24 -8.58
N PRO A 160 -4.59 16.07 -7.70
CA PRO A 160 -3.88 17.26 -8.11
C PRO A 160 -2.62 16.90 -8.92
N LYS A 161 -2.36 17.64 -9.98
CA LYS A 161 -1.14 17.47 -10.78
C LYS A 161 0.08 17.94 -9.99
N ILE A 162 1.08 17.08 -9.85
CA ILE A 162 2.38 17.46 -9.31
C ILE A 162 3.03 18.44 -10.30
N ARG A 163 3.38 19.64 -9.84
CA ARG A 163 3.95 20.69 -10.67
C ARG A 163 5.47 20.56 -10.81
N ASP A 164 6.12 20.10 -9.76
CA ASP A 164 7.57 19.95 -9.71
C ASP A 164 7.93 18.63 -9.04
N MET A 165 8.37 17.67 -9.85
CA MET A 165 8.80 16.35 -9.38
C MET A 165 10.07 16.44 -8.52
N SER A 166 10.98 17.39 -8.80
CA SER A 166 12.24 17.51 -8.05
C SER A 166 12.02 17.87 -6.58
N ILE A 167 11.02 18.72 -6.32
CA ILE A 167 10.61 19.05 -4.94
C ILE A 167 9.98 17.82 -4.27
N THR A 168 9.10 17.12 -4.99
CA THR A 168 8.45 15.90 -4.48
C THR A 168 9.49 14.83 -4.14
N ASP A 169 10.43 14.56 -5.04
CA ASP A 169 11.51 13.59 -4.83
C ASP A 169 12.37 13.97 -3.62
N LYS A 170 12.69 15.23 -3.44
CA LYS A 170 13.44 15.72 -2.27
C LYS A 170 12.69 15.46 -0.96
N VAL A 171 11.40 15.74 -0.92
CA VAL A 171 10.56 15.49 0.27
C VAL A 171 10.48 14.00 0.59
N ILE A 172 10.25 13.15 -0.42
CA ILE A 172 10.21 11.70 -0.25
C ILE A 172 11.58 11.16 0.20
N LYS A 173 12.69 11.63 -0.41
CA LYS A 173 14.04 11.23 -0.06
C LYS A 173 14.35 11.56 1.40
N ASN A 174 14.02 12.75 1.87
CA ASN A 174 14.21 13.12 3.28
C ASN A 174 13.44 12.16 4.20
N ALA A 175 12.17 11.90 3.93
CA ALA A 175 11.35 11.00 4.75
C ALA A 175 11.82 9.52 4.75
N LEU A 176 12.54 9.09 3.69
CA LEU A 176 13.11 7.74 3.60
C LEU A 176 14.48 7.63 4.26
N CYS A 177 15.27 8.71 4.30
CA CYS A 177 16.64 8.71 4.79
C CYS A 177 16.77 9.12 6.27
N GLU A 178 15.76 9.80 6.83
CA GLU A 178 15.64 10.13 8.26
C GLU A 178 15.12 8.93 9.09
#